data_37c51b41d8bd71f8ad2f342b2457141d
#
_entry.id   37c51b41d8bd71f8ad2f342b2457141d
#
_cell.length_a   1.000
_cell.length_b   1.000
_cell.length_c   1.000
_cell.angle_alpha   90.00
_cell.angle_beta   90.00
_cell.angle_gamma   90.00
#
_symmetry.space_group_name_H-M   'P 1'
#
loop_
_entity.id
_entity.type
_entity.pdbx_description
1 polymer ?
#
loop_
_entity_poly.entity_id
_entity_poly.type
_entity_poly.pdbx_seq_one_letter_code
_entity_poly.pdbx_strand_id
1 'polypeptide(L)'
;MPPRTTPTERQRRLGAELRKMRTAAGITADQAAGLLGLDRAKVSNIETGIRTISPERLRTLACNCDCSDEAYVEALVRMARPGARGWWERYRGSLSAGLLDIAEFEAQATRMRTIHIAHIPGLLQTSDHALELFRAVLPLLPEHEVALRLAYRVERQRVLEGDDPPEYVAVVHEAAVRMQFGGPTVARAQLEHLVAVSERPTVRLLVVPFTAGAFPGSGQIFNYLEGPVPQLDTVQIDSTHGPEFLSGEAQLAKYRTHLDRMERIALSPQASRDFIRDVANGL
;
A
#
# COMPACT_ATOMS: atom_id res chain seq x y z
N MET A 1 -18.03 -20.40 5.24
CA MET A 1 -17.39 -19.84 4.04
C MET A 1 -16.47 -20.90 3.47
N PRO A 2 -16.47 -21.17 2.17
CA PRO A 2 -15.46 -22.06 1.58
C PRO A 2 -14.06 -21.48 1.86
N PRO A 3 -13.05 -22.33 2.09
CA PRO A 3 -11.68 -21.88 2.28
C PRO A 3 -11.21 -21.11 1.04
N ARG A 4 -10.41 -20.06 1.25
CA ARG A 4 -9.78 -19.33 0.15
C ARG A 4 -8.93 -20.31 -0.66
N THR A 5 -9.21 -20.45 -1.94
CA THR A 5 -8.37 -21.22 -2.85
C THR A 5 -7.07 -20.48 -3.19
N THR A 6 -7.07 -19.14 -3.05
CA THR A 6 -5.92 -18.28 -3.35
C THR A 6 -5.47 -17.52 -2.09
N PRO A 7 -4.20 -17.60 -1.68
CA PRO A 7 -3.67 -16.85 -0.55
C PRO A 7 -3.70 -15.33 -0.80
N THR A 8 -3.82 -14.52 0.27
CA THR A 8 -3.63 -13.08 0.21
C THR A 8 -2.17 -12.72 -0.04
N GLU A 9 -1.89 -11.51 -0.53
CA GLU A 9 -0.52 -11.04 -0.65
C GLU A 9 0.21 -11.02 0.71
N ARG A 10 -0.48 -10.70 1.80
CA ARG A 10 0.06 -10.79 3.16
C ARG A 10 0.47 -12.22 3.53
N GLN A 11 -0.34 -13.21 3.17
CA GLN A 11 0.01 -14.63 3.42
C GLN A 11 1.20 -15.07 2.57
N ARG A 12 1.26 -14.66 1.30
CA ARG A 12 2.42 -14.90 0.41
C ARG A 12 3.66 -14.22 0.96
N ARG A 13 3.53 -12.97 1.42
CA ARG A 13 4.63 -12.22 2.03
C ARG A 13 5.20 -12.95 3.25
N LEU A 14 4.36 -13.36 4.19
CA LEU A 14 4.78 -14.14 5.35
C LEU A 14 5.52 -15.41 4.93
N GLY A 15 4.94 -16.18 4.00
CA GLY A 15 5.55 -17.41 3.50
C GLY A 15 6.92 -17.17 2.85
N ALA A 16 7.05 -16.10 2.06
CA ALA A 16 8.31 -15.71 1.43
C ALA A 16 9.39 -15.34 2.46
N GLU A 17 9.04 -14.61 3.52
CA GLU A 17 9.97 -14.27 4.60
C GLU A 17 10.44 -15.51 5.38
N LEU A 18 9.54 -16.45 5.68
CA LEU A 18 9.90 -17.71 6.32
C LEU A 18 10.86 -18.53 5.43
N ARG A 19 10.59 -18.58 4.13
CA ARG A 19 11.49 -19.23 3.18
C ARG A 19 12.85 -18.54 3.12
N LYS A 20 12.88 -17.20 3.08
CA LYS A 20 14.11 -16.41 3.09
C LYS A 20 14.93 -16.70 4.35
N MET A 21 14.32 -16.67 5.53
CA MET A 21 14.95 -17.00 6.81
C MET A 21 15.54 -18.40 6.79
N ARG A 22 14.77 -19.42 6.41
CA ARG A 22 15.21 -20.81 6.31
C ARG A 22 16.38 -21.00 5.35
N THR A 23 16.30 -20.42 4.14
CA THR A 23 17.35 -20.56 3.13
C THR A 23 18.63 -19.84 3.49
N ALA A 24 18.54 -18.69 4.14
CA ALA A 24 19.70 -17.95 4.64
C ALA A 24 20.47 -18.77 5.71
N ALA A 25 19.76 -19.55 6.52
CA ALA A 25 20.35 -20.46 7.51
C ALA A 25 20.86 -21.80 6.89
N GLY A 26 20.72 -21.98 5.58
CA GLY A 26 21.11 -23.24 4.91
C GLY A 26 20.21 -24.44 5.22
N ILE A 27 19.07 -24.23 5.88
CA ILE A 27 18.14 -25.32 6.26
C ILE A 27 17.30 -25.73 5.06
N THR A 28 17.28 -27.02 4.75
CA THR A 28 16.40 -27.57 3.69
C THR A 28 14.93 -27.62 4.13
N ALA A 29 14.01 -27.72 3.18
CA ALA A 29 12.58 -27.88 3.52
C ALA A 29 12.29 -29.15 4.30
N ASP A 30 13.04 -30.23 4.06
CA ASP A 30 12.91 -31.50 4.82
C ASP A 30 13.39 -31.36 6.26
N GLN A 31 14.50 -30.67 6.47
CA GLN A 31 14.98 -30.36 7.82
C GLN A 31 13.99 -29.47 8.59
N ALA A 32 13.48 -28.41 7.93
CA ALA A 32 12.44 -27.56 8.53
C ALA A 32 11.17 -28.36 8.87
N ALA A 33 10.78 -29.31 8.02
CA ALA A 33 9.65 -30.19 8.28
C ALA A 33 9.86 -31.01 9.57
N GLY A 34 11.05 -31.60 9.74
CA GLY A 34 11.42 -32.32 10.96
C GLY A 34 11.36 -31.42 12.21
N LEU A 35 11.96 -30.21 12.14
CA LEU A 35 11.98 -29.23 13.24
C LEU A 35 10.57 -28.79 13.67
N LEU A 36 9.64 -28.67 12.72
CA LEU A 36 8.28 -28.19 12.97
C LEU A 36 7.27 -29.30 13.26
N GLY A 37 7.68 -30.59 13.21
CA GLY A 37 6.76 -31.73 13.31
C GLY A 37 5.73 -31.75 12.15
N LEU A 38 6.18 -31.41 10.94
CA LEU A 38 5.39 -31.35 9.72
C LEU A 38 5.99 -32.27 8.66
N ASP A 39 5.28 -32.40 7.54
CA ASP A 39 5.85 -32.93 6.30
C ASP A 39 6.33 -31.80 5.37
N ARG A 40 7.18 -32.15 4.40
CA ARG A 40 7.74 -31.21 3.43
C ARG A 40 6.66 -30.45 2.64
N ALA A 41 5.56 -31.12 2.28
CA ALA A 41 4.47 -30.49 1.53
C ALA A 41 3.79 -29.41 2.34
N LYS A 42 3.62 -29.60 3.66
CA LYS A 42 3.08 -28.58 4.57
C LYS A 42 4.03 -27.40 4.70
N VAL A 43 5.34 -27.61 4.79
CA VAL A 43 6.34 -26.51 4.80
C VAL A 43 6.26 -25.73 3.48
N SER A 44 6.23 -26.40 2.34
CA SER A 44 6.07 -25.75 1.04
C SER A 44 4.76 -24.92 0.97
N ASN A 45 3.65 -25.46 1.47
CA ASN A 45 2.37 -24.74 1.53
C ASN A 45 2.40 -23.51 2.46
N ILE A 46 3.18 -23.56 3.54
CA ILE A 46 3.40 -22.41 4.42
C ILE A 46 4.24 -21.36 3.67
N GLU A 47 5.32 -21.75 3.04
CA GLU A 47 6.22 -20.84 2.30
C GLU A 47 5.57 -20.21 1.05
N THR A 48 4.53 -20.81 0.50
CA THR A 48 3.72 -20.25 -0.60
C THR A 48 2.48 -19.48 -0.12
N GLY A 49 2.25 -19.41 1.20
CA GLY A 49 1.11 -18.70 1.79
C GLY A 49 -0.22 -19.46 1.74
N ILE A 50 -0.25 -20.67 1.16
CA ILE A 50 -1.47 -21.50 1.07
C ILE A 50 -1.93 -21.96 2.46
N ARG A 51 -0.97 -22.21 3.36
CA ARG A 51 -1.22 -22.64 4.73
C ARG A 51 -0.64 -21.66 5.72
N THR A 52 -1.37 -21.40 6.79
CA THR A 52 -0.87 -20.60 7.93
C THR A 52 0.12 -21.41 8.78
N ILE A 53 1.00 -20.70 9.48
CA ILE A 53 1.90 -21.23 10.52
C ILE A 53 1.43 -20.74 11.88
N SER A 54 1.54 -21.56 12.94
CA SER A 54 1.25 -21.08 14.28
C SER A 54 2.42 -20.22 14.83
N PRO A 55 2.15 -19.27 15.73
CA PRO A 55 3.18 -18.45 16.39
C PRO A 55 4.31 -19.29 17.00
N GLU A 56 3.98 -20.39 17.63
CA GLU A 56 4.98 -21.28 18.29
C GLU A 56 5.91 -21.91 17.25
N ARG A 57 5.35 -22.44 16.16
CA ARG A 57 6.14 -23.03 15.06
C ARG A 57 7.01 -21.99 14.38
N LEU A 58 6.51 -20.75 14.22
CA LEU A 58 7.29 -19.66 13.64
C LEU A 58 8.51 -19.35 14.53
N ARG A 59 8.32 -19.21 15.84
CA ARG A 59 9.42 -18.99 16.78
C ARG A 59 10.40 -20.17 16.80
N THR A 60 9.89 -21.41 16.71
CA THR A 60 10.76 -22.59 16.60
C THR A 60 11.62 -22.53 15.34
N LEU A 61 11.04 -22.15 14.19
CA LEU A 61 11.80 -21.98 12.94
C LEU A 61 12.84 -20.87 13.08
N ALA A 62 12.46 -19.70 13.59
CA ALA A 62 13.35 -18.57 13.76
C ALA A 62 14.55 -18.89 14.67
N CYS A 63 14.31 -19.58 15.79
CA CYS A 63 15.35 -20.04 16.70
C CYS A 63 16.33 -21.00 16.02
N ASN A 64 15.85 -21.98 15.27
CA ASN A 64 16.70 -22.93 14.55
C ASN A 64 17.41 -22.32 13.32
N CYS A 65 16.94 -21.15 12.86
CA CYS A 65 17.59 -20.38 11.80
C CYS A 65 18.57 -19.33 12.35
N ASP A 66 18.86 -19.32 13.64
CA ASP A 66 19.70 -18.33 14.33
C ASP A 66 19.28 -16.88 14.04
N CYS A 67 17.97 -16.65 13.87
CA CYS A 67 17.42 -15.32 13.64
C CYS A 67 17.35 -14.55 14.96
N SER A 68 18.34 -13.71 15.20
CA SER A 68 18.48 -12.92 16.44
C SER A 68 17.69 -11.61 16.43
N ASP A 69 17.07 -11.21 15.31
CA ASP A 69 16.25 -10.00 15.22
C ASP A 69 14.86 -10.26 15.82
N GLU A 70 14.75 -10.04 17.12
CA GLU A 70 13.50 -10.25 17.87
C GLU A 70 12.35 -9.38 17.33
N ALA A 71 12.62 -8.13 16.92
CA ALA A 71 11.60 -7.24 16.39
C ALA A 71 11.00 -7.79 15.08
N TYR A 72 11.85 -8.31 14.20
CA TYR A 72 11.44 -8.96 12.97
C TYR A 72 10.64 -10.23 13.24
N VAL A 73 11.10 -11.11 14.13
CA VAL A 73 10.39 -12.34 14.50
C VAL A 73 9.00 -12.01 15.07
N GLU A 74 8.89 -11.05 15.99
CA GLU A 74 7.60 -10.66 16.55
C GLU A 74 6.67 -9.99 15.51
N ALA A 75 7.22 -9.26 14.55
CA ALA A 75 6.44 -8.74 13.44
C ALA A 75 5.87 -9.86 12.56
N LEU A 76 6.66 -10.89 12.23
CA LEU A 76 6.20 -12.08 11.52
C LEU A 76 5.16 -12.87 12.33
N VAL A 77 5.34 -12.98 13.65
CA VAL A 77 4.36 -13.62 14.55
C VAL A 77 3.03 -12.86 14.52
N ARG A 78 3.04 -11.53 14.51
CA ARG A 78 1.81 -10.73 14.34
C ARG A 78 1.16 -10.98 12.98
N MET A 79 1.96 -11.13 11.91
CA MET A 79 1.44 -11.51 10.59
C MET A 79 0.82 -12.92 10.57
N ALA A 80 1.38 -13.87 11.33
CA ALA A 80 0.89 -15.24 11.38
C ALA A 80 -0.42 -15.40 12.15
N ARG A 81 -0.73 -14.46 13.06
CA ARG A 81 -2.01 -14.50 13.81
C ARG A 81 -3.17 -14.28 12.86
N PRO A 82 -4.29 -15.00 13.03
CA PRO A 82 -5.52 -14.65 12.34
C PRO A 82 -5.87 -13.21 12.73
N GLY A 83 -5.70 -12.28 11.80
CA GLY A 83 -6.14 -10.90 12.03
C GLY A 83 -7.65 -10.84 12.24
N ALA A 84 -8.15 -9.85 12.98
CA ALA A 84 -9.54 -9.48 12.90
C ALA A 84 -9.87 -9.25 11.41
N ARG A 85 -10.99 -9.79 10.97
CA ARG A 85 -11.42 -9.57 9.58
C ARG A 85 -11.61 -8.07 9.39
N GLY A 86 -10.76 -7.46 8.57
CA GLY A 86 -10.88 -6.05 8.27
C GLY A 86 -12.15 -5.73 7.49
N TRP A 87 -12.52 -4.47 7.48
CA TRP A 87 -13.72 -3.97 6.80
C TRP A 87 -13.76 -4.39 5.31
N TRP A 88 -12.60 -4.57 4.65
CA TRP A 88 -12.48 -4.97 3.24
C TRP A 88 -13.02 -6.38 2.95
N GLU A 89 -13.11 -7.25 3.96
CA GLU A 89 -13.62 -8.62 3.79
C GLU A 89 -15.06 -8.67 3.27
N ARG A 90 -15.88 -7.65 3.53
CA ARG A 90 -17.24 -7.57 3.03
C ARG A 90 -17.32 -7.40 1.51
N TYR A 91 -16.23 -6.92 0.89
CA TYR A 91 -16.12 -6.77 -0.57
C TYR A 91 -15.58 -8.02 -1.26
N ARG A 92 -15.30 -9.07 -0.48
CA ARG A 92 -14.79 -10.33 -1.03
C ARG A 92 -15.81 -10.96 -1.97
N GLY A 93 -15.35 -11.34 -3.19
CA GLY A 93 -16.19 -11.88 -4.25
C GLY A 93 -16.90 -10.82 -5.11
N SER A 94 -16.87 -9.56 -4.65
CA SER A 94 -17.42 -8.43 -5.43
C SER A 94 -16.33 -7.54 -6.03
N LEU A 95 -15.17 -7.43 -5.37
CA LEU A 95 -13.98 -6.73 -5.88
C LEU A 95 -12.82 -7.71 -6.08
N SER A 96 -11.85 -7.31 -6.90
CA SER A 96 -10.65 -8.11 -7.15
C SER A 96 -9.84 -8.30 -5.84
N ALA A 97 -9.17 -9.45 -5.72
CA ALA A 97 -8.34 -9.76 -4.56
C ALA A 97 -7.27 -8.69 -4.31
N GLY A 98 -6.66 -8.16 -5.37
CA GLY A 98 -5.63 -7.13 -5.26
C GLY A 98 -6.11 -5.84 -4.60
N LEU A 99 -7.35 -5.40 -4.85
CA LEU A 99 -7.92 -4.25 -4.14
C LEU A 99 -8.04 -4.53 -2.64
N LEU A 100 -8.46 -5.74 -2.25
CA LEU A 100 -8.55 -6.12 -0.84
C LEU A 100 -7.17 -6.21 -0.19
N ASP A 101 -6.17 -6.69 -0.93
CA ASP A 101 -4.79 -6.77 -0.46
C ASP A 101 -4.20 -5.35 -0.22
N ILE A 102 -4.53 -4.34 -1.08
CA ILE A 102 -4.16 -2.94 -0.82
C ILE A 102 -4.70 -2.48 0.53
N ALA A 103 -5.99 -2.64 0.80
CA ALA A 103 -6.60 -2.23 2.06
C ALA A 103 -6.00 -2.97 3.27
N GLU A 104 -5.67 -4.26 3.12
CA GLU A 104 -5.03 -5.04 4.17
C GLU A 104 -3.63 -4.52 4.50
N PHE A 105 -2.83 -4.15 3.49
CA PHE A 105 -1.50 -3.57 3.70
C PHE A 105 -1.56 -2.17 4.28
N GLU A 106 -2.43 -1.30 3.77
CA GLU A 106 -2.61 0.07 4.29
C GLU A 106 -3.03 0.08 5.76
N ALA A 107 -3.95 -0.81 6.14
CA ALA A 107 -4.43 -0.92 7.53
C ALA A 107 -3.34 -1.40 8.52
N GLN A 108 -2.22 -1.89 8.03
CA GLN A 108 -1.11 -2.39 8.86
C GLN A 108 0.16 -1.55 8.71
N ALA A 109 0.15 -0.58 7.80
CA ALA A 109 1.28 0.30 7.60
C ALA A 109 1.43 1.25 8.81
N THR A 110 2.65 1.44 9.25
CA THR A 110 3.00 2.44 10.27
C THR A 110 3.20 3.83 9.66
N ARG A 111 3.59 3.84 8.39
CA ARG A 111 3.76 5.02 7.56
C ARG A 111 3.50 4.68 6.10
N MET A 112 2.96 5.63 5.36
CA MET A 112 2.73 5.50 3.92
C MET A 112 3.33 6.69 3.18
N ARG A 113 4.07 6.41 2.10
CA ARG A 113 4.65 7.44 1.22
C ARG A 113 4.22 7.13 -0.22
N THR A 114 3.74 8.13 -0.95
CA THR A 114 3.25 7.89 -2.31
C THR A 114 3.73 8.96 -3.29
N ILE A 115 3.86 8.57 -4.56
CA ILE A 115 4.14 9.49 -5.67
C ILE A 115 3.02 9.35 -6.69
N HIS A 116 2.41 10.48 -7.06
CA HIS A 116 1.38 10.56 -8.09
C HIS A 116 1.70 11.65 -9.11
N ILE A 117 1.51 11.34 -10.41
CA ILE A 117 1.87 12.25 -11.50
C ILE A 117 0.64 12.80 -12.21
N ALA A 118 -0.32 11.94 -12.52
CA ALA A 118 -1.50 12.30 -13.32
C ALA A 118 -2.82 12.27 -12.53
N HIS A 119 -2.83 11.63 -11.37
CA HIS A 119 -4.02 11.48 -10.53
C HIS A 119 -3.75 11.95 -9.11
N ILE A 120 -4.77 12.44 -8.45
CA ILE A 120 -4.73 12.64 -7.00
C ILE A 120 -4.69 11.27 -6.31
N PRO A 121 -3.87 11.09 -5.26
CA PRO A 121 -3.84 9.85 -4.48
C PRO A 121 -5.22 9.42 -4.02
N GLY A 122 -5.55 8.15 -4.17
CA GLY A 122 -6.88 7.63 -3.86
C GLY A 122 -7.36 7.90 -2.42
N LEU A 123 -6.44 7.95 -1.47
CA LEU A 123 -6.74 8.28 -0.08
C LEU A 123 -7.11 9.76 0.16
N LEU A 124 -6.84 10.63 -0.82
CA LEU A 124 -7.10 12.07 -0.75
C LEU A 124 -8.18 12.55 -1.75
N GLN A 125 -8.90 11.64 -2.40
CA GLN A 125 -9.93 12.00 -3.37
C GLN A 125 -11.26 12.33 -2.69
N THR A 126 -11.97 13.33 -3.20
CA THR A 126 -13.40 13.51 -2.90
C THR A 126 -14.23 12.42 -3.60
N SER A 127 -15.45 12.18 -3.12
CA SER A 127 -16.34 11.19 -3.75
C SER A 127 -16.67 11.54 -5.21
N ASP A 128 -16.90 12.83 -5.52
CA ASP A 128 -17.20 13.26 -6.88
C ASP A 128 -16.01 13.09 -7.82
N HIS A 129 -14.81 13.45 -7.37
CA HIS A 129 -13.60 13.24 -8.14
C HIS A 129 -13.32 11.74 -8.39
N ALA A 130 -13.48 10.90 -7.38
CA ALA A 130 -13.32 9.45 -7.51
C ALA A 130 -14.37 8.83 -8.46
N LEU A 131 -15.61 9.32 -8.40
CA LEU A 131 -16.69 8.90 -9.29
C LEU A 131 -16.33 9.16 -10.76
N GLU A 132 -15.88 10.36 -11.07
CA GLU A 132 -15.49 10.73 -12.43
C GLU A 132 -14.27 9.92 -12.92
N LEU A 133 -13.31 9.63 -12.05
CA LEU A 133 -12.20 8.73 -12.37
C LEU A 133 -12.70 7.32 -12.70
N PHE A 134 -13.61 6.75 -11.92
CA PHE A 134 -14.11 5.40 -12.18
C PHE A 134 -14.95 5.32 -13.45
N ARG A 135 -15.68 6.39 -13.82
CA ARG A 135 -16.41 6.48 -15.08
C ARG A 135 -15.49 6.59 -16.30
N ALA A 136 -14.27 7.12 -16.10
CA ALA A 136 -13.28 7.27 -17.17
C ALA A 136 -12.40 6.01 -17.39
N VAL A 137 -12.54 4.97 -16.57
CA VAL A 137 -11.75 3.72 -16.69
C VAL A 137 -12.11 2.99 -17.98
N LEU A 138 -11.12 2.46 -18.68
CA LEU A 138 -11.31 1.64 -19.88
C LEU A 138 -10.89 0.18 -19.64
N PRO A 139 -11.68 -0.80 -20.10
CA PRO A 139 -13.04 -0.64 -20.67
C PRO A 139 -14.02 -0.05 -19.65
N LEU A 140 -15.07 0.62 -20.12
CA LEU A 140 -16.05 1.28 -19.25
C LEU A 140 -16.65 0.29 -18.25
N LEU A 141 -16.72 0.71 -17.00
CA LEU A 141 -17.32 -0.08 -15.92
C LEU A 141 -18.85 0.08 -15.93
N PRO A 142 -19.61 -0.98 -15.65
CA PRO A 142 -21.04 -0.87 -15.35
C PRO A 142 -21.28 0.02 -14.12
N GLU A 143 -22.38 0.78 -14.09
CA GLU A 143 -22.70 1.73 -13.01
C GLU A 143 -22.71 1.07 -11.61
N HIS A 144 -23.16 -0.18 -11.50
CA HIS A 144 -23.14 -0.89 -10.22
C HIS A 144 -21.69 -1.18 -9.72
N GLU A 145 -20.76 -1.41 -10.64
CA GLU A 145 -19.35 -1.60 -10.31
C GLU A 145 -18.68 -0.27 -9.97
N VAL A 146 -19.03 0.81 -10.66
CA VAL A 146 -18.60 2.17 -10.31
C VAL A 146 -19.06 2.52 -8.90
N ALA A 147 -20.33 2.29 -8.55
CA ALA A 147 -20.85 2.55 -7.21
C ALA A 147 -20.14 1.70 -6.14
N LEU A 148 -19.85 0.42 -6.42
CA LEU A 148 -19.14 -0.47 -5.52
C LEU A 148 -17.70 -0.02 -5.28
N ARG A 149 -16.98 0.37 -6.34
CA ARG A 149 -15.61 0.88 -6.23
C ARG A 149 -15.55 2.22 -5.50
N LEU A 150 -16.56 3.09 -5.70
CA LEU A 150 -16.68 4.34 -4.96
C LEU A 150 -16.88 4.09 -3.46
N ALA A 151 -17.84 3.22 -3.10
CA ALA A 151 -18.08 2.87 -1.70
C ALA A 151 -16.82 2.30 -1.04
N TYR A 152 -16.11 1.39 -1.72
CA TYR A 152 -14.83 0.86 -1.27
C TYR A 152 -13.77 1.95 -1.09
N ARG A 153 -13.67 2.91 -2.05
CA ARG A 153 -12.71 4.02 -1.99
C ARG A 153 -12.94 4.90 -0.77
N VAL A 154 -14.17 5.30 -0.52
CA VAL A 154 -14.54 6.16 0.61
C VAL A 154 -14.24 5.45 1.94
N GLU A 155 -14.54 4.15 2.03
CA GLU A 155 -14.26 3.40 3.25
C GLU A 155 -12.76 3.21 3.49
N ARG A 156 -11.97 2.98 2.42
CA ARG A 156 -10.52 2.85 2.49
C ARG A 156 -9.85 4.12 3.04
N GLN A 157 -10.39 5.31 2.73
CA GLN A 157 -9.85 6.60 3.20
C GLN A 157 -9.87 6.72 4.73
N ARG A 158 -10.73 5.97 5.42
CA ARG A 158 -10.78 5.96 6.89
C ARG A 158 -9.50 5.48 7.56
N VAL A 159 -8.57 4.88 6.81
CA VAL A 159 -7.23 4.56 7.32
C VAL A 159 -6.46 5.80 7.79
N LEU A 160 -6.76 6.99 7.23
CA LEU A 160 -6.18 8.27 7.65
C LEU A 160 -6.96 8.95 8.79
N GLU A 161 -7.93 8.26 9.38
CA GLU A 161 -8.79 8.73 10.45
C GLU A 161 -8.63 7.83 11.68
N GLY A 162 -9.14 8.25 12.83
CA GLY A 162 -9.08 7.48 14.07
C GLY A 162 -8.03 8.04 15.04
N ASP A 163 -7.75 7.27 16.10
CA ASP A 163 -6.92 7.72 17.22
C ASP A 163 -5.42 7.63 16.93
N ASP A 164 -5.01 6.69 16.07
CA ASP A 164 -3.59 6.46 15.73
C ASP A 164 -3.45 6.16 14.21
N PRO A 165 -3.74 7.14 13.33
CA PRO A 165 -3.62 6.96 11.91
C PRO A 165 -2.13 6.97 11.51
N PRO A 166 -1.74 6.18 10.47
CA PRO A 166 -0.37 6.20 9.98
C PRO A 166 0.01 7.58 9.42
N GLU A 167 1.29 7.94 9.52
CA GLU A 167 1.81 9.11 8.79
C GLU A 167 1.65 8.88 7.29
N TYR A 168 1.07 9.85 6.59
CA TYR A 168 0.86 9.78 5.15
C TYR A 168 1.57 10.92 4.42
N VAL A 169 2.57 10.61 3.62
CA VAL A 169 3.32 11.57 2.79
C VAL A 169 2.92 11.39 1.34
N ALA A 170 2.20 12.34 0.79
CA ALA A 170 1.78 12.34 -0.60
C ALA A 170 2.59 13.36 -1.40
N VAL A 171 3.41 12.88 -2.35
CA VAL A 171 4.10 13.70 -3.31
C VAL A 171 3.31 13.69 -4.62
N VAL A 172 2.79 14.84 -5.01
CA VAL A 172 1.91 14.99 -6.17
C VAL A 172 2.56 15.93 -7.17
N HIS A 173 2.65 15.52 -8.43
CA HIS A 173 3.16 16.39 -9.48
C HIS A 173 2.12 17.46 -9.85
N GLU A 174 2.58 18.65 -10.24
CA GLU A 174 1.73 19.77 -10.69
C GLU A 174 0.69 19.34 -11.76
N ALA A 175 1.03 18.39 -12.64
CA ALA A 175 0.11 17.87 -13.63
C ALA A 175 -1.18 17.32 -13.02
N ALA A 176 -1.07 16.52 -11.95
CA ALA A 176 -2.24 15.97 -11.26
C ALA A 176 -3.10 17.05 -10.60
N VAL A 177 -2.47 18.10 -10.07
CA VAL A 177 -3.16 19.24 -9.45
C VAL A 177 -3.95 20.06 -10.47
N ARG A 178 -3.47 20.12 -11.72
CA ARG A 178 -4.10 20.89 -12.81
C ARG A 178 -5.11 20.09 -13.66
N MET A 179 -5.13 18.76 -13.53
CA MET A 179 -6.11 17.95 -14.27
C MET A 179 -7.52 18.15 -13.71
N GLN A 180 -8.48 18.44 -14.60
CA GLN A 180 -9.86 18.79 -14.26
C GLN A 180 -10.81 17.60 -14.44
N PHE A 181 -10.61 16.52 -13.71
CA PHE A 181 -11.54 15.40 -13.69
C PHE A 181 -12.92 15.87 -13.20
N GLY A 182 -13.97 15.58 -13.98
CA GLY A 182 -15.33 16.02 -13.68
C GLY A 182 -15.59 17.52 -13.94
N GLY A 183 -14.64 18.21 -14.59
CA GLY A 183 -14.74 19.64 -14.91
C GLY A 183 -14.32 20.57 -13.76
N PRO A 184 -14.37 21.91 -13.99
CA PRO A 184 -13.81 22.90 -13.06
C PRO A 184 -14.42 22.85 -11.65
N THR A 185 -15.71 22.61 -11.52
CA THR A 185 -16.41 22.57 -10.22
C THR A 185 -15.91 21.42 -9.36
N VAL A 186 -15.83 20.20 -9.92
CA VAL A 186 -15.35 19.01 -9.21
C VAL A 186 -13.86 19.15 -8.89
N ALA A 187 -13.07 19.67 -9.85
CA ALA A 187 -11.65 19.89 -9.66
C ALA A 187 -11.37 20.91 -8.54
N ARG A 188 -12.11 22.04 -8.49
CA ARG A 188 -11.98 23.03 -7.42
C ARG A 188 -12.28 22.41 -6.05
N ALA A 189 -13.41 21.71 -5.91
CA ALA A 189 -13.79 21.06 -4.66
C ALA A 189 -12.73 20.03 -4.21
N GLN A 190 -12.13 19.30 -5.17
CA GLN A 190 -11.03 18.39 -4.89
C GLN A 190 -9.78 19.12 -4.37
N LEU A 191 -9.41 20.25 -4.96
CA LEU A 191 -8.25 21.03 -4.54
C LEU A 191 -8.47 21.67 -3.14
N GLU A 192 -9.65 22.19 -2.86
CA GLU A 192 -10.04 22.70 -1.53
C GLU A 192 -9.96 21.56 -0.48
N HIS A 193 -10.43 20.38 -0.82
CA HIS A 193 -10.31 19.20 0.04
C HIS A 193 -8.84 18.83 0.31
N LEU A 194 -7.95 18.89 -0.70
CA LEU A 194 -6.52 18.62 -0.51
C LEU A 194 -5.89 19.60 0.50
N VAL A 195 -6.24 20.87 0.41
CA VAL A 195 -5.76 21.87 1.37
C VAL A 195 -6.23 21.50 2.78
N ALA A 196 -7.52 21.24 2.96
CA ALA A 196 -8.09 20.91 4.28
C ALA A 196 -7.47 19.63 4.88
N VAL A 197 -7.32 18.55 4.09
CA VAL A 197 -6.73 17.31 4.59
C VAL A 197 -5.25 17.50 4.93
N SER A 198 -4.52 18.31 4.18
CA SER A 198 -3.09 18.57 4.42
C SER A 198 -2.81 19.39 5.70
N GLU A 199 -3.85 19.90 6.38
CA GLU A 199 -3.74 20.55 7.69
C GLU A 199 -3.74 19.54 8.85
N ARG A 200 -4.09 18.27 8.58
CA ARG A 200 -4.00 17.20 9.57
C ARG A 200 -2.52 16.91 9.90
N PRO A 201 -2.15 16.72 11.17
CA PRO A 201 -0.75 16.55 11.57
C PRO A 201 -0.09 15.29 10.98
N THR A 202 -0.88 14.27 10.66
CA THR A 202 -0.42 13.00 10.08
C THR A 202 -0.35 13.00 8.55
N VAL A 203 -0.80 14.08 7.88
CA VAL A 203 -0.83 14.17 6.42
C VAL A 203 0.13 15.25 5.92
N ARG A 204 1.14 14.84 5.17
CA ARG A 204 2.07 15.75 4.48
C ARG A 204 1.80 15.69 2.97
N LEU A 205 1.25 16.77 2.43
CA LEU A 205 1.04 16.91 0.99
C LEU A 205 2.10 17.82 0.40
N LEU A 206 2.82 17.32 -0.60
CA LEU A 206 3.93 18.00 -1.25
C LEU A 206 3.69 18.06 -2.76
N VAL A 207 3.83 19.23 -3.36
CA VAL A 207 3.69 19.42 -4.81
C VAL A 207 5.06 19.52 -5.45
N VAL A 208 5.28 18.76 -6.53
CA VAL A 208 6.44 18.92 -7.41
C VAL A 208 6.00 19.78 -8.59
N PRO A 209 6.44 21.06 -8.67
CA PRO A 209 6.06 21.94 -9.75
C PRO A 209 6.79 21.61 -11.05
N PHE A 210 6.26 22.00 -12.21
CA PHE A 210 6.96 21.87 -13.50
C PHE A 210 8.34 22.53 -13.49
N THR A 211 8.50 23.58 -12.71
CA THR A 211 9.77 24.32 -12.55
C THR A 211 10.83 23.58 -11.74
N ALA A 212 10.50 22.45 -11.09
CA ALA A 212 11.47 21.63 -10.37
C ALA A 212 12.53 20.98 -11.29
N GLY A 213 12.35 21.07 -12.60
CA GLY A 213 13.27 20.52 -13.59
C GLY A 213 13.01 19.05 -13.91
N ALA A 214 14.07 18.26 -13.99
CA ALA A 214 13.93 16.86 -14.36
C ALA A 214 13.22 16.06 -13.28
N PHE A 215 12.13 15.37 -13.69
CA PHE A 215 11.44 14.42 -12.84
C PHE A 215 12.29 13.14 -12.73
N PRO A 216 12.70 12.71 -11.53
CA PRO A 216 13.50 11.51 -11.39
C PRO A 216 12.66 10.24 -11.65
N GLY A 217 13.30 9.23 -12.21
CA GLY A 217 12.71 7.94 -12.49
C GLY A 217 11.88 7.87 -13.77
N SER A 218 11.12 6.77 -13.93
CA SER A 218 10.34 6.47 -15.15
C SER A 218 8.93 7.08 -15.17
N GLY A 219 8.60 7.96 -14.21
CA GLY A 219 7.24 8.48 -14.08
C GLY A 219 6.23 7.48 -13.49
N GLN A 220 6.70 6.44 -12.83
CA GLN A 220 5.84 5.41 -12.24
C GLN A 220 5.17 5.92 -10.96
N ILE A 221 3.88 5.67 -10.87
CA ILE A 221 3.08 5.88 -9.64
C ILE A 221 3.28 4.67 -8.73
N PHE A 222 3.54 4.90 -7.45
CA PHE A 222 3.65 3.83 -6.48
C PHE A 222 3.34 4.29 -5.06
N ASN A 223 2.97 3.35 -4.21
CA ASN A 223 2.79 3.52 -2.77
C ASN A 223 3.86 2.69 -2.05
N TYR A 224 4.59 3.32 -1.15
CA TYR A 224 5.55 2.70 -0.25
C TYR A 224 4.90 2.57 1.13
N LEU A 225 4.69 1.35 1.56
CA LEU A 225 4.02 1.01 2.81
C LEU A 225 5.08 0.52 3.79
N GLU A 226 5.38 1.32 4.80
CA GLU A 226 6.34 0.97 5.84
C GLU A 226 5.68 0.04 6.84
N GLY A 227 6.30 -1.12 7.04
CA GLY A 227 5.87 -2.11 8.01
C GLY A 227 6.36 -1.79 9.42
N PRO A 228 6.06 -2.66 10.39
CA PRO A 228 6.55 -2.51 11.76
C PRO A 228 8.08 -2.65 11.89
N VAL A 229 8.73 -3.20 10.87
CA VAL A 229 10.19 -3.28 10.70
C VAL A 229 10.54 -3.11 9.22
N PRO A 230 11.70 -2.52 8.87
CA PRO A 230 12.06 -2.22 7.47
C PRO A 230 12.07 -3.44 6.54
N GLN A 231 12.34 -4.64 7.08
CA GLN A 231 12.33 -5.89 6.30
C GLN A 231 10.93 -6.23 5.78
N LEU A 232 9.87 -5.69 6.39
CA LEU A 232 8.48 -5.93 6.03
C LEU A 232 7.84 -4.78 5.25
N ASP A 233 8.63 -3.79 4.85
CA ASP A 233 8.18 -2.76 3.92
C ASP A 233 7.69 -3.38 2.61
N THR A 234 6.74 -2.71 1.97
CA THR A 234 6.15 -3.18 0.71
C THR A 234 5.93 -2.01 -0.23
N VAL A 235 6.29 -2.16 -1.49
CA VAL A 235 5.92 -1.23 -2.55
C VAL A 235 4.73 -1.79 -3.30
N GLN A 236 3.68 -1.01 -3.41
CA GLN A 236 2.54 -1.30 -4.27
C GLN A 236 2.61 -0.42 -5.51
N ILE A 237 2.45 -1.03 -6.67
CA ILE A 237 2.45 -0.38 -7.99
C ILE A 237 1.11 -0.70 -8.65
N ASP A 238 0.48 0.32 -9.26
CA ASP A 238 -0.68 0.10 -10.10
C ASP A 238 -0.23 -0.25 -11.53
N SER A 239 -0.66 -1.40 -12.02
CA SER A 239 -0.49 -1.81 -13.40
C SER A 239 -1.86 -1.99 -14.09
N THR A 240 -1.85 -2.07 -15.43
CA THR A 240 -3.07 -2.36 -16.21
C THR A 240 -3.70 -3.71 -15.87
N HIS A 241 -2.95 -4.61 -15.24
CA HIS A 241 -3.40 -5.94 -14.84
C HIS A 241 -3.84 -6.01 -13.36
N GLY A 242 -3.75 -4.90 -12.63
CA GLY A 242 -4.05 -4.81 -11.22
C GLY A 242 -2.83 -4.40 -10.39
N PRO A 243 -2.96 -4.36 -9.06
CA PRO A 243 -1.85 -3.99 -8.19
C PRO A 243 -0.79 -5.09 -8.14
N GLU A 244 0.46 -4.66 -8.16
CA GLU A 244 1.65 -5.50 -7.95
C GLU A 244 2.32 -5.11 -6.63
N PHE A 245 2.83 -6.10 -5.91
CA PHE A 245 3.48 -5.90 -4.62
C PHE A 245 4.94 -6.36 -4.68
N LEU A 246 5.85 -5.45 -4.35
CA LEU A 246 7.29 -5.68 -4.35
C LEU A 246 7.83 -5.63 -2.93
N SER A 247 8.74 -6.53 -2.62
CA SER A 247 9.28 -6.70 -1.27
C SER A 247 10.75 -7.08 -1.23
N GLY A 248 11.42 -7.14 -2.38
CA GLY A 248 12.85 -7.42 -2.46
C GLY A 248 13.67 -6.23 -1.94
N GLU A 249 14.65 -6.46 -1.05
CA GLU A 249 15.42 -5.39 -0.40
C GLU A 249 16.06 -4.41 -1.40
N ALA A 250 16.64 -4.91 -2.49
CA ALA A 250 17.22 -4.05 -3.53
C ALA A 250 16.17 -3.19 -4.25
N GLN A 251 14.94 -3.70 -4.39
CA GLN A 251 13.82 -2.94 -4.95
C GLN A 251 13.37 -1.87 -3.95
N LEU A 252 13.14 -2.25 -2.69
CA LEU A 252 12.74 -1.33 -1.61
C LEU A 252 13.74 -0.18 -1.46
N ALA A 253 15.05 -0.47 -1.44
CA ALA A 253 16.10 0.55 -1.34
C ALA A 253 16.04 1.54 -2.51
N LYS A 254 15.78 1.06 -3.73
CA LYS A 254 15.62 1.92 -4.91
C LYS A 254 14.41 2.85 -4.81
N TYR A 255 13.26 2.34 -4.34
CA TYR A 255 12.04 3.13 -4.16
C TYR A 255 12.18 4.13 -3.01
N ARG A 256 12.85 3.78 -1.90
CA ARG A 256 13.18 4.73 -0.83
C ARG A 256 14.02 5.90 -1.36
N THR A 257 15.08 5.61 -2.10
CA THR A 257 15.94 6.64 -2.72
C THR A 257 15.13 7.56 -3.66
N HIS A 258 14.19 6.99 -4.41
CA HIS A 258 13.31 7.74 -5.29
C HIS A 258 12.40 8.70 -4.50
N LEU A 259 11.72 8.20 -3.46
CA LEU A 259 10.89 9.02 -2.57
C LEU A 259 11.68 10.17 -1.94
N ASP A 260 12.85 9.87 -1.39
CA ASP A 260 13.70 10.88 -0.75
C ASP A 260 14.15 11.97 -1.75
N ARG A 261 14.37 11.61 -3.01
CA ARG A 261 14.65 12.57 -4.06
C ARG A 261 13.45 13.42 -4.40
N MET A 262 12.27 12.81 -4.52
CA MET A 262 11.02 13.49 -4.83
C MET A 262 10.62 14.48 -3.73
N GLU A 263 10.73 14.09 -2.47
CA GLU A 263 10.46 14.99 -1.33
C GLU A 263 11.41 16.19 -1.30
N ARG A 264 12.67 16.01 -1.70
CA ARG A 264 13.66 17.12 -1.75
C ARG A 264 13.41 18.15 -2.84
N ILE A 265 12.83 17.75 -3.97
CA ILE A 265 12.53 18.66 -5.09
C ILE A 265 11.13 19.26 -5.01
N ALA A 266 10.29 18.74 -4.13
CA ALA A 266 8.94 19.23 -3.90
C ALA A 266 8.95 20.56 -3.14
N LEU A 267 7.89 21.31 -3.30
CA LEU A 267 7.60 22.49 -2.47
C LEU A 267 7.42 22.07 -1.01
N SER A 268 7.71 22.99 -0.09
CA SER A 268 7.40 22.76 1.33
C SER A 268 5.90 22.54 1.54
N PRO A 269 5.47 21.95 2.66
CA PRO A 269 4.03 21.75 2.92
C PRO A 269 3.20 23.02 2.80
N GLN A 270 3.69 24.14 3.32
CA GLN A 270 2.99 25.43 3.21
C GLN A 270 2.94 25.93 1.76
N ALA A 271 4.08 25.94 1.07
CA ALA A 271 4.13 26.38 -0.33
C ALA A 271 3.30 25.46 -1.25
N SER A 272 3.17 24.18 -0.91
CA SER A 272 2.29 23.25 -1.63
C SER A 272 0.82 23.61 -1.46
N ARG A 273 0.39 23.97 -0.24
CA ARG A 273 -0.99 24.45 0.02
C ARG A 273 -1.29 25.74 -0.73
N ASP A 274 -0.36 26.68 -0.71
CA ASP A 274 -0.53 27.97 -1.39
C ASP A 274 -0.61 27.75 -2.90
N PHE A 275 0.26 26.92 -3.46
CA PHE A 275 0.20 26.52 -4.87
C PHE A 275 -1.16 25.88 -5.25
N ILE A 276 -1.68 24.98 -4.42
CA ILE A 276 -2.97 24.32 -4.67
C ILE A 276 -4.11 25.35 -4.62
N ARG A 277 -4.09 26.30 -3.66
CA ARG A 277 -5.08 27.39 -3.58
C ARG A 277 -5.06 28.26 -4.82
N ASP A 278 -3.85 28.62 -5.30
CA ASP A 278 -3.72 29.45 -6.50
C ASP A 278 -4.31 28.74 -7.74
N VAL A 279 -4.05 27.42 -7.88
CA VAL A 279 -4.66 26.65 -8.97
C VAL A 279 -6.18 26.58 -8.82
N ALA A 280 -6.71 26.36 -7.62
CA ALA A 280 -8.14 26.32 -7.36
C ALA A 280 -8.84 27.67 -7.67
N ASN A 281 -8.19 28.78 -7.33
CA ASN A 281 -8.70 30.13 -7.63
C ASN A 281 -8.73 30.44 -9.14
N GLY A 282 -7.88 29.78 -9.92
CA GLY A 282 -7.83 29.93 -11.38
C GLY A 282 -8.84 29.07 -12.15
N LEU A 283 -9.60 28.19 -11.47
CA LEU A 283 -10.65 27.35 -12.06
C LEU A 283 -12.00 28.06 -12.03
#